data_2bca60660f5265381d6f0bd215c76a3a
#
_entry.id   2bca60660f5265381d6f0bd215c76a3a
#
_cell.length_a   1.000
_cell.length_b   1.000
_cell.length_c   1.000
_cell.angle_alpha   90.00
_cell.angle_beta   90.00
_cell.angle_gamma   90.00
#
_symmetry.space_group_name_H-M   'P 1'
#
loop_
_entity.id
_entity.type
_entity.pdbx_description
1 polymer ?
#
loop_
_entity_poly.entity_id
_entity_poly.type
_entity_poly.pdbx_seq_one_letter_code
_entity_poly.pdbx_strand_id
1 'polypeptide(L)'
;MQKDTKKSATVRAKPIDLATCVEASLHTSLDGFDLPRARLYGVSIVNANGVASHEDGALRISFLAEHGDVYELLDAPSSAIARMFDAAVVLTCGWAAPISRQVDDDHETTDDEVPPSQHPQRRRVRLVVVVCDDGVASVLRFADTPDDIVTDAGSARGSLADAVNNLWCDPKVVVSRESLD
;
A
#
# COMPACT_ATOMS: atom_id res chain seq x y z
N MET A 1 -0.57 30.68 37.44
CA MET A 1 0.18 30.56 36.19
C MET A 1 -0.11 29.19 35.60
N GLN A 2 -1.08 29.11 34.71
CA GLN A 2 -1.41 27.90 33.99
C GLN A 2 -0.44 27.78 32.82
N LYS A 3 0.36 26.71 32.77
CA LYS A 3 1.18 26.35 31.61
C LYS A 3 0.25 25.70 30.61
N ASP A 4 -0.12 26.41 29.57
CA ASP A 4 -0.72 25.84 28.36
C ASP A 4 0.32 24.95 27.68
N THR A 5 0.19 23.66 27.89
CA THR A 5 0.93 22.66 27.13
C THR A 5 0.30 22.61 25.73
N LYS A 6 0.84 23.39 24.81
CA LYS A 6 0.54 23.27 23.37
C LYS A 6 0.86 21.84 22.96
N LYS A 7 -0.18 21.02 22.80
CA LYS A 7 -0.09 19.71 22.17
C LYS A 7 0.35 19.96 20.72
N SER A 8 1.61 19.71 20.42
CA SER A 8 2.13 19.74 19.05
C SER A 8 1.29 18.76 18.24
N ALA A 9 0.54 19.25 17.28
CA ALA A 9 -0.19 18.42 16.35
C ALA A 9 0.86 17.75 15.46
N THR A 10 1.10 16.47 15.67
CA THR A 10 1.96 15.65 14.81
C THR A 10 1.32 15.65 13.44
N VAL A 11 1.99 16.25 12.46
CA VAL A 11 1.55 16.21 11.06
C VAL A 11 1.76 14.79 10.58
N ARG A 12 0.69 14.01 10.55
CA ARG A 12 0.71 12.64 10.00
C ARG A 12 0.69 12.74 8.47
N ALA A 13 1.58 12.02 7.81
CA ALA A 13 1.55 11.91 6.35
C ALA A 13 0.29 11.16 5.94
N LYS A 14 -0.45 11.69 4.96
CA LYS A 14 -1.64 11.01 4.43
C LYS A 14 -1.23 9.72 3.71
N PRO A 15 -2.04 8.65 3.77
CA PRO A 15 -1.73 7.39 3.10
C PRO A 15 -1.41 7.56 1.61
N ILE A 16 -2.12 8.45 0.91
CA ILE A 16 -1.90 8.70 -0.51
C ILE A 16 -0.57 9.40 -0.80
N ASP A 17 -0.15 10.32 0.05
CA ASP A 17 1.14 11.01 -0.09
C ASP A 17 2.29 10.00 0.13
N LEU A 18 2.14 9.13 1.14
CA LEU A 18 3.08 8.02 1.37
C LEU A 18 3.13 7.07 0.19
N ALA A 19 1.97 6.65 -0.34
CA ALA A 19 1.88 5.74 -1.47
C ALA A 19 2.58 6.31 -2.71
N THR A 20 2.36 7.60 -3.00
CA THR A 20 2.97 8.29 -4.14
C THR A 20 4.49 8.40 -3.97
N CYS A 21 4.97 8.80 -2.80
CA CYS A 21 6.41 8.90 -2.52
C CYS A 21 7.11 7.54 -2.58
N VAL A 22 6.50 6.51 -2.01
CA VAL A 22 7.03 5.13 -2.02
C VAL A 22 7.05 4.59 -3.44
N GLU A 23 5.96 4.78 -4.21
CA GLU A 23 5.90 4.34 -5.61
C GLU A 23 7.02 4.96 -6.42
N ALA A 24 7.22 6.28 -6.35
CA ALA A 24 8.27 6.98 -7.06
C ALA A 24 9.67 6.47 -6.68
N SER A 25 9.93 6.24 -5.38
CA SER A 25 11.19 5.70 -4.89
C SER A 25 11.46 4.28 -5.38
N LEU A 26 10.45 3.41 -5.34
CA LEU A 26 10.55 2.04 -5.82
C LEU A 26 10.66 1.99 -7.34
N HIS A 27 9.95 2.85 -8.07
CA HIS A 27 10.06 2.92 -9.52
C HIS A 27 11.49 3.24 -9.97
N THR A 28 12.15 4.17 -9.29
CA THR A 28 13.53 4.56 -9.60
C THR A 28 14.55 3.47 -9.27
N SER A 29 14.27 2.65 -8.26
CA SER A 29 15.20 1.64 -7.74
C SER A 29 15.03 0.25 -8.37
N LEU A 30 13.94 0.01 -9.10
CA LEU A 30 13.65 -1.30 -9.70
C LEU A 30 14.18 -1.38 -11.13
N ASP A 31 14.81 -2.51 -11.46
CA ASP A 31 15.19 -2.85 -12.82
C ASP A 31 13.97 -3.38 -13.60
N GLY A 32 13.40 -2.53 -14.43
CA GLY A 32 12.26 -2.88 -15.28
C GLY A 32 10.90 -2.73 -14.59
N PHE A 33 9.86 -3.05 -15.34
CA PHE A 33 8.47 -2.86 -14.90
C PHE A 33 7.92 -4.08 -14.18
N ASP A 34 8.18 -5.28 -14.70
CA ASP A 34 7.60 -6.51 -14.22
C ASP A 34 8.30 -7.04 -12.96
N LEU A 35 7.49 -7.47 -12.01
CA LEU A 35 7.94 -8.16 -10.81
C LEU A 35 7.39 -9.58 -10.83
N PRO A 36 8.25 -10.61 -10.77
CA PRO A 36 7.81 -12.00 -10.74
C PRO A 36 7.16 -12.40 -9.41
N ARG A 37 7.38 -11.60 -8.37
CA ARG A 37 6.86 -11.84 -7.02
C ARG A 37 6.33 -10.56 -6.40
N ALA A 38 5.25 -10.69 -5.63
CA ALA A 38 4.80 -9.62 -4.75
C ALA A 38 5.80 -9.39 -3.62
N ARG A 39 5.98 -8.14 -3.21
CA ARG A 39 6.94 -7.73 -2.18
C ARG A 39 6.25 -6.95 -1.07
N LEU A 40 6.65 -7.22 0.16
CA LEU A 40 6.23 -6.49 1.35
C LEU A 40 7.39 -5.64 1.85
N TYR A 41 7.09 -4.39 2.16
CA TYR A 41 8.03 -3.45 2.75
C TYR A 41 7.44 -2.82 4.00
N GLY A 42 8.32 -2.44 4.94
CA GLY A 42 8.01 -1.53 6.03
C GLY A 42 8.55 -0.15 5.70
N VAL A 43 7.81 0.89 6.05
CA VAL A 43 8.22 2.29 5.88
C VAL A 43 8.33 2.96 7.24
N SER A 44 9.48 3.56 7.53
CA SER A 44 9.69 4.41 8.68
C SER A 44 9.93 5.85 8.23
N ILE A 45 9.36 6.79 8.96
CA ILE A 45 9.60 8.23 8.78
C ILE A 45 10.73 8.62 9.73
N VAL A 46 11.89 8.99 9.18
CA VAL A 46 13.10 9.24 9.94
C VAL A 46 13.68 10.62 9.61
N ASN A 47 14.28 11.28 10.58
CA ASN A 47 15.04 12.52 10.35
C ASN A 47 16.41 12.24 9.69
N ALA A 48 17.18 13.29 9.41
CA ALA A 48 18.50 13.19 8.80
C ALA A 48 19.51 12.32 9.60
N ASN A 49 19.26 12.09 10.89
CA ASN A 49 20.07 11.24 11.76
C ASN A 49 19.57 9.78 11.82
N GLY A 50 18.51 9.44 11.06
CA GLY A 50 17.90 8.12 11.05
C GLY A 50 17.04 7.80 12.27
N VAL A 51 16.72 8.80 13.09
CA VAL A 51 15.82 8.68 14.25
C VAL A 51 14.39 8.96 13.81
N ALA A 52 13.42 8.21 14.31
CA ALA A 52 12.00 8.42 13.99
C ALA A 52 11.60 9.88 14.24
N SER A 53 11.08 10.55 13.20
CA SER A 53 10.69 11.96 13.25
C SER A 53 9.64 12.25 12.19
N HIS A 54 8.59 12.95 12.59
CA HIS A 54 7.50 13.34 11.71
C HIS A 54 7.62 14.79 11.20
N GLU A 55 8.60 15.56 11.65
CA GLU A 55 8.69 16.98 11.34
C GLU A 55 9.54 17.30 10.08
N ASP A 56 10.63 16.55 9.85
CA ASP A 56 11.51 16.71 8.68
C ASP A 56 11.93 15.35 8.11
N GLY A 57 10.96 14.43 8.04
CA GLY A 57 11.26 13.03 7.82
C GLY A 57 11.53 12.65 6.37
N ALA A 58 12.64 11.97 6.17
CA ALA A 58 12.85 11.14 4.99
C ALA A 58 12.17 9.78 5.18
N LEU A 59 11.75 9.16 4.07
CA LEU A 59 11.23 7.80 4.12
C LEU A 59 12.39 6.79 4.08
N ARG A 60 12.40 5.88 5.04
CA ARG A 60 13.22 4.67 4.99
C ARG A 60 12.34 3.50 4.60
N ILE A 61 12.57 2.94 3.42
CA ILE A 61 11.84 1.79 2.89
C ILE A 61 12.69 0.54 3.16
N SER A 62 12.15 -0.41 3.90
CA SER A 62 12.83 -1.65 4.29
C SER A 62 12.12 -2.84 3.66
N PHE A 63 12.84 -3.63 2.88
CA PHE A 63 12.32 -4.89 2.34
C PHE A 63 12.13 -5.91 3.49
N LEU A 64 10.96 -6.56 3.53
CA LEU A 64 10.60 -7.51 4.57
C LEU A 64 10.47 -8.94 4.03
N ALA A 65 9.71 -9.12 2.95
CA ALA A 65 9.43 -10.43 2.39
C ALA A 65 9.01 -10.35 0.91
N GLU A 66 9.08 -11.48 0.21
CA GLU A 66 8.48 -11.64 -1.13
C GLU A 66 7.86 -13.02 -1.29
N HIS A 67 6.79 -13.10 -2.11
CA HIS A 67 6.13 -14.35 -2.43
C HIS A 67 5.53 -14.31 -3.85
N GLY A 68 5.34 -15.49 -4.48
CA GLY A 68 4.73 -15.59 -5.80
C GLY A 68 3.25 -15.19 -5.81
N ASP A 69 2.55 -15.43 -4.71
CA ASP A 69 1.17 -15.00 -4.49
C ASP A 69 1.12 -13.91 -3.42
N VAL A 70 0.39 -12.84 -3.69
CA VAL A 70 0.30 -11.68 -2.79
C VAL A 70 -0.50 -11.98 -1.53
N TYR A 71 -1.52 -12.82 -1.61
CA TYR A 71 -2.34 -13.16 -0.44
C TYR A 71 -1.58 -14.10 0.49
N GLU A 72 -0.84 -15.08 -0.06
CA GLU A 72 0.04 -15.93 0.74
C GLU A 72 1.16 -15.11 1.41
N LEU A 73 1.67 -14.06 0.74
CA LEU A 73 2.61 -13.11 1.34
C LEU A 73 2.01 -12.43 2.58
N LEU A 74 0.76 -11.97 2.47
CA LEU A 74 0.08 -11.25 3.55
C LEU A 74 -0.35 -12.17 4.71
N ASP A 75 -0.71 -13.41 4.41
CA ASP A 75 -1.10 -14.41 5.42
C ASP A 75 0.10 -15.04 6.14
N ALA A 76 1.32 -14.84 5.62
CA ALA A 76 2.52 -15.37 6.23
C ALA A 76 2.75 -14.76 7.63
N PRO A 77 3.10 -15.55 8.65
CA PRO A 77 3.37 -15.03 10.01
C PRO A 77 4.45 -13.94 10.05
N SER A 78 5.41 -14.01 9.13
CA SER A 78 6.48 -13.01 8.99
C SER A 78 5.96 -11.64 8.54
N SER A 79 4.79 -11.56 7.91
CA SER A 79 4.20 -10.30 7.47
C SER A 79 3.82 -9.37 8.64
N ALA A 80 3.54 -9.96 9.81
CA ALA A 80 3.20 -9.20 11.01
C ALA A 80 4.30 -8.22 11.46
N ILE A 81 5.56 -8.45 11.06
CA ILE A 81 6.69 -7.53 11.33
C ILE A 81 6.46 -6.14 10.69
N ALA A 82 5.63 -6.06 9.64
CA ALA A 82 5.31 -4.79 8.99
C ALA A 82 4.66 -3.78 9.96
N ARG A 83 3.98 -4.24 11.01
CA ARG A 83 3.36 -3.39 12.05
C ARG A 83 4.37 -2.68 12.97
N MET A 84 5.64 -3.05 12.91
CA MET A 84 6.70 -2.37 13.66
C MET A 84 7.15 -1.07 12.99
N PHE A 85 6.63 -0.79 11.80
CA PHE A 85 6.93 0.40 11.00
C PHE A 85 5.80 1.43 11.10
N ASP A 86 6.01 2.63 10.54
CA ASP A 86 4.98 3.67 10.47
C ASP A 86 3.93 3.39 9.39
N ALA A 87 4.31 2.58 8.38
CA ALA A 87 3.40 2.07 7.36
C ALA A 87 3.90 0.73 6.81
N ALA A 88 2.97 -0.08 6.31
CA ALA A 88 3.26 -1.26 5.50
C ALA A 88 2.95 -0.98 4.03
N VAL A 89 3.74 -1.57 3.14
CA VAL A 89 3.63 -1.39 1.69
C VAL A 89 3.68 -2.73 0.99
N VAL A 90 2.69 -2.98 0.15
CA VAL A 90 2.68 -4.10 -0.78
C VAL A 90 2.91 -3.58 -2.20
N LEU A 91 3.88 -4.17 -2.87
CA LEU A 91 4.18 -3.94 -4.28
C LEU A 91 3.94 -5.22 -5.06
N THR A 92 3.10 -5.15 -6.08
CA THR A 92 2.79 -6.29 -6.95
C THR A 92 2.54 -5.84 -8.39
N CYS A 93 2.60 -6.79 -9.33
CA CYS A 93 2.19 -6.57 -10.71
C CYS A 93 0.97 -7.42 -11.04
N GLY A 94 0.10 -6.87 -11.88
CA GLY A 94 -1.14 -7.53 -12.27
C GLY A 94 -1.69 -6.99 -13.57
N TRP A 95 -2.99 -7.14 -13.73
CA TRP A 95 -3.76 -6.63 -14.84
C TRP A 95 -4.87 -5.74 -14.33
N ALA A 96 -5.07 -4.59 -14.97
CA ALA A 96 -6.22 -3.74 -14.79
C ALA A 96 -7.07 -3.79 -16.07
N ALA A 97 -8.39 -3.73 -15.90
CA ALA A 97 -9.35 -3.64 -16.98
C ALA A 97 -10.38 -2.56 -16.66
N PRO A 98 -10.99 -1.93 -17.69
CA PRO A 98 -12.11 -1.04 -17.49
C PRO A 98 -13.27 -1.77 -16.79
N ILE A 99 -13.88 -1.13 -15.80
CA ILE A 99 -15.12 -1.62 -15.21
C ILE A 99 -16.25 -1.19 -16.13
N SER A 100 -16.87 -2.12 -16.83
CA SER A 100 -18.10 -1.86 -17.60
C SER A 100 -19.24 -1.68 -16.62
N ARG A 101 -19.54 -0.43 -16.21
CA ARG A 101 -20.81 -0.13 -15.57
C ARG A 101 -21.86 -0.08 -16.67
N GLN A 102 -22.52 -1.18 -16.95
CA GLN A 102 -23.84 -1.12 -17.57
C GLN A 102 -24.79 -0.58 -16.50
N VAL A 103 -25.17 0.67 -16.67
CA VAL A 103 -26.30 1.26 -15.96
C VAL A 103 -27.55 0.84 -16.76
N ASP A 104 -27.99 -0.38 -16.56
CA ASP A 104 -29.31 -0.82 -16.98
C ASP A 104 -30.17 -0.96 -15.74
N ASP A 105 -31.18 -0.11 -15.68
CA ASP A 105 -32.07 0.23 -14.58
C ASP A 105 -33.05 -0.86 -14.22
N ASP A 106 -32.96 -2.14 -14.56
CA ASP A 106 -34.02 -3.09 -14.15
C ASP A 106 -33.69 -4.60 -14.15
N HIS A 107 -32.43 -5.02 -14.30
CA HIS A 107 -32.12 -6.44 -14.11
C HIS A 107 -30.77 -6.61 -13.41
N GLU A 108 -30.83 -7.26 -12.25
CA GLU A 108 -29.70 -7.89 -11.55
C GLU A 108 -29.12 -9.03 -12.42
N THR A 109 -28.45 -8.67 -13.51
CA THR A 109 -27.62 -9.62 -14.24
C THR A 109 -26.27 -9.65 -13.52
N THR A 110 -26.06 -10.70 -12.76
CA THR A 110 -24.72 -11.18 -12.41
C THR A 110 -24.03 -11.59 -13.72
N ASP A 111 -23.55 -10.60 -14.49
CA ASP A 111 -22.57 -10.88 -15.50
C ASP A 111 -21.34 -11.41 -14.77
N ASP A 112 -20.95 -12.63 -15.11
CA ASP A 112 -19.67 -13.21 -14.71
C ASP A 112 -18.58 -12.23 -15.14
N GLU A 113 -18.13 -11.36 -14.23
CA GLU A 113 -17.11 -10.35 -14.51
C GLU A 113 -15.88 -11.10 -14.96
N VAL A 114 -15.57 -10.95 -16.25
CA VAL A 114 -14.36 -11.53 -16.83
C VAL A 114 -13.17 -11.02 -16.02
N PRO A 115 -12.35 -11.89 -15.43
CA PRO A 115 -11.23 -11.46 -14.63
C PRO A 115 -10.35 -10.48 -15.42
N PRO A 116 -9.79 -9.42 -14.79
CA PRO A 116 -8.97 -8.44 -15.50
C PRO A 116 -7.86 -9.06 -16.35
N SER A 117 -7.32 -10.21 -15.94
CA SER A 117 -6.30 -10.95 -16.70
C SER A 117 -6.79 -11.55 -18.01
N GLN A 118 -8.10 -11.71 -18.19
CA GLN A 118 -8.74 -12.26 -19.40
C GLN A 118 -9.46 -11.19 -20.22
N HIS A 119 -9.60 -9.98 -19.69
CA HIS A 119 -10.31 -8.91 -20.37
C HIS A 119 -9.56 -8.46 -21.64
N PRO A 120 -10.25 -8.22 -22.79
CA PRO A 120 -9.60 -7.85 -24.06
C PRO A 120 -8.87 -6.50 -23.99
N GLN A 121 -9.37 -5.56 -23.18
CA GLN A 121 -8.77 -4.24 -22.96
C GLN A 121 -7.89 -4.19 -21.70
N ARG A 122 -7.38 -5.34 -21.26
CA ARG A 122 -6.49 -5.38 -20.09
C ARG A 122 -5.21 -4.60 -20.34
N ARG A 123 -4.75 -3.94 -19.29
CA ARG A 123 -3.45 -3.25 -19.27
C ARG A 123 -2.58 -3.83 -18.16
N ARG A 124 -1.30 -4.00 -18.45
CA ARG A 124 -0.34 -4.43 -17.43
C ARG A 124 -0.12 -3.30 -16.44
N VAL A 125 -0.22 -3.58 -15.14
CA VAL A 125 -0.07 -2.58 -14.07
C VAL A 125 0.90 -3.06 -13.00
N ARG A 126 1.60 -2.10 -12.43
CA ARG A 126 2.27 -2.23 -11.14
C ARG A 126 1.43 -1.48 -10.12
N LEU A 127 1.15 -2.15 -9.00
CA LEU A 127 0.29 -1.65 -7.94
C LEU A 127 1.09 -1.55 -6.66
N VAL A 128 1.09 -0.37 -6.06
CA VAL A 128 1.56 -0.10 -4.70
C VAL A 128 0.36 0.14 -3.82
N VAL A 129 0.21 -0.64 -2.75
CA VAL A 129 -0.80 -0.44 -1.71
C VAL A 129 -0.09 -0.12 -0.41
N VAL A 130 -0.43 1.00 0.19
CA VAL A 130 0.13 1.46 1.47
C VAL A 130 -0.96 1.47 2.52
N VAL A 131 -0.65 0.96 3.71
CA VAL A 131 -1.50 1.05 4.89
C VAL A 131 -0.72 1.68 6.04
N CYS A 132 -1.38 2.57 6.77
CA CYS A 132 -0.90 3.18 8.00
C CYS A 132 -2.09 3.43 8.94
N ASP A 133 -1.87 4.05 10.10
CA ASP A 133 -2.93 4.35 11.07
C ASP A 133 -4.07 5.22 10.49
N ASP A 134 -3.78 6.02 9.48
CA ASP A 134 -4.76 6.93 8.85
C ASP A 134 -5.51 6.29 7.67
N GLY A 135 -5.27 5.00 7.39
CA GLY A 135 -6.01 4.22 6.38
C GLY A 135 -5.14 3.61 5.28
N VAL A 136 -5.80 3.27 4.17
CA VAL A 136 -5.19 2.58 3.03
C VAL A 136 -5.28 3.44 1.78
N ALA A 137 -4.21 3.49 1.00
CA ALA A 137 -4.19 4.13 -0.31
C ALA A 137 -3.45 3.27 -1.33
N SER A 138 -3.74 3.48 -2.61
CA SER A 138 -3.07 2.78 -3.69
C SER A 138 -2.63 3.70 -4.82
N VAL A 139 -1.56 3.30 -5.48
CA VAL A 139 -1.03 3.92 -6.69
C VAL A 139 -0.83 2.85 -7.74
N LEU A 140 -1.35 3.10 -8.93
CA LEU A 140 -1.16 2.25 -10.10
C LEU A 140 -0.27 2.96 -11.11
N ARG A 141 0.66 2.22 -11.69
CA ARG A 141 1.46 2.63 -12.84
C ARG A 141 1.23 1.63 -13.97
N PHE A 142 0.98 2.13 -15.16
CA PHE A 142 0.75 1.29 -16.33
C PHE A 142 2.04 1.06 -17.12
N ALA A 143 2.23 -0.15 -17.64
CA ALA A 143 3.44 -0.49 -18.39
C ALA A 143 3.54 0.24 -19.74
N ASP A 144 2.41 0.54 -20.36
CA ASP A 144 2.30 1.24 -21.64
C ASP A 144 2.38 2.77 -21.51
N THR A 145 2.20 3.32 -20.30
CA THR A 145 2.37 4.74 -19.98
C THR A 145 3.15 4.89 -18.66
N PRO A 146 4.45 4.52 -18.63
CA PRO A 146 5.18 4.39 -17.36
C PRO A 146 5.45 5.72 -16.65
N ASP A 147 5.26 6.84 -17.32
CA ASP A 147 5.40 8.17 -16.72
C ASP A 147 4.12 8.61 -15.99
N ASP A 148 2.99 7.95 -16.26
CA ASP A 148 1.70 8.28 -15.69
C ASP A 148 1.39 7.36 -14.51
N ILE A 149 0.95 7.96 -13.39
CA ILE A 149 0.40 7.24 -12.25
C ILE A 149 -1.07 7.56 -12.06
N VAL A 150 -1.83 6.57 -11.64
CA VAL A 150 -3.21 6.74 -11.22
C VAL A 150 -3.28 6.49 -9.72
N THR A 151 -3.81 7.47 -9.00
CA THR A 151 -4.00 7.40 -7.55
C THR A 151 -5.47 7.20 -7.22
N ASP A 152 -5.76 6.42 -6.20
CA ASP A 152 -7.10 6.37 -5.63
C ASP A 152 -7.33 7.60 -4.74
N ALA A 153 -8.29 8.43 -5.10
CA ALA A 153 -8.47 9.77 -4.53
C ALA A 153 -8.97 9.80 -3.07
N GLY A 154 -9.12 8.68 -2.40
CA GLY A 154 -9.65 8.71 -1.04
C GLY A 154 -9.36 7.48 -0.20
N SER A 155 -9.56 6.31 -0.74
CA SER A 155 -9.25 5.05 -0.08
C SER A 155 -9.14 3.95 -1.12
N ALA A 156 -8.09 3.17 -1.07
CA ALA A 156 -7.99 1.97 -1.90
C ALA A 156 -9.15 1.02 -1.58
N ARG A 157 -9.71 0.40 -2.62
CA ARG A 157 -10.82 -0.54 -2.51
C ARG A 157 -10.48 -1.85 -3.21
N GLY A 158 -11.17 -2.92 -2.82
CA GLY A 158 -11.05 -4.25 -3.39
C GLY A 158 -10.25 -5.20 -2.52
N SER A 159 -10.24 -6.47 -2.91
CA SER A 159 -9.74 -7.58 -2.09
C SER A 159 -8.30 -7.40 -1.59
N LEU A 160 -7.42 -6.83 -2.41
CA LEU A 160 -6.04 -6.60 -1.98
C LEU A 160 -5.93 -5.47 -0.95
N ALA A 161 -6.67 -4.36 -1.16
CA ALA A 161 -6.68 -3.27 -0.18
C ALA A 161 -7.25 -3.74 1.16
N ASP A 162 -8.31 -4.56 1.12
CA ASP A 162 -8.91 -5.16 2.31
C ASP A 162 -7.94 -6.11 3.02
N ALA A 163 -7.22 -6.96 2.27
CA ALA A 163 -6.21 -7.87 2.82
C ALA A 163 -5.04 -7.11 3.48
N VAL A 164 -4.56 -6.03 2.84
CA VAL A 164 -3.49 -5.18 3.40
C VAL A 164 -3.99 -4.43 4.64
N ASN A 165 -5.23 -3.96 4.63
CA ASN A 165 -5.84 -3.33 5.80
C ASN A 165 -6.01 -4.33 6.95
N ASN A 166 -6.40 -5.56 6.68
CA ASN A 166 -6.51 -6.62 7.68
C ASN A 166 -5.15 -6.96 8.29
N LEU A 167 -4.08 -7.03 7.47
CA LEU A 167 -2.72 -7.17 7.99
C LEU A 167 -2.40 -6.10 9.04
N TRP A 168 -2.85 -4.85 8.84
CA TRP A 168 -2.58 -3.73 9.73
C TRP A 168 -3.47 -3.73 10.97
N CYS A 169 -4.75 -4.03 10.81
CA CYS A 169 -5.78 -3.88 11.85
C CYS A 169 -6.05 -5.16 12.68
N ASP A 170 -5.58 -6.35 12.25
CA ASP A 170 -5.91 -7.60 12.94
C ASP A 170 -5.23 -7.70 14.33
N PRO A 171 -6.02 -7.75 15.44
CA PRO A 171 -5.50 -7.82 16.80
C PRO A 171 -4.85 -9.18 17.14
N LYS A 172 -4.95 -10.20 16.26
CA LYS A 172 -4.46 -11.55 16.56
C LYS A 172 -2.94 -11.65 16.72
N VAL A 173 -2.20 -10.61 16.33
CA VAL A 173 -0.74 -10.56 16.48
C VAL A 173 -0.34 -9.28 17.21
N VAL A 174 -0.64 -9.23 18.49
CA VAL A 174 -0.02 -8.24 19.40
C VAL A 174 1.41 -8.71 19.68
N VAL A 175 2.35 -8.31 18.84
CA VAL A 175 3.75 -8.26 19.24
C VAL A 175 3.86 -7.06 20.16
N SER A 176 3.90 -7.32 21.47
CA SER A 176 4.03 -6.27 22.48
C SER A 176 5.30 -5.46 22.18
N ARG A 177 5.14 -4.17 21.87
CA ARG A 177 6.25 -3.20 21.78
C ARG A 177 7.02 -3.06 23.11
N GLU A 178 6.53 -3.68 24.18
CA GLU A 178 7.08 -3.60 25.54
C GLU A 178 8.19 -4.61 25.84
N SER A 179 8.59 -5.47 24.90
CA SER A 179 9.57 -6.52 25.14
C SER A 179 10.97 -6.24 24.58
N LEU A 180 11.30 -4.98 24.22
CA LEU A 180 12.58 -4.60 23.64
C LEU A 180 13.29 -3.48 24.45
N ASP A 181 13.10 -3.44 25.76
CA ASP A 181 13.96 -2.67 26.70
C ASP A 181 15.03 -3.58 27.32
#